data_1dce24c7dc82d7c31bb93e5fcf5c6102
#
_entry.id   1dce24c7dc82d7c31bb93e5fcf5c6102
#
_cell.length_a   1.000
_cell.length_b   1.000
_cell.length_c   1.000
_cell.angle_alpha   90.00
_cell.angle_beta   90.00
_cell.angle_gamma   90.00
#
_symmetry.space_group_name_H-M   'P 1'
#
loop_
_entity.id
_entity.type
_entity.pdbx_description
1 polymer ?
#
loop_
_entity_poly.entity_id
_entity_poly.type
_entity_poly.pdbx_seq_one_letter_code
_entity_poly.pdbx_strand_id
1 'polypeptide(L)' 'MNNIDSHSFNVDINNYQGPLDVLLDLAKAQKVDLENISITKLADQFHEYITNEKNLNLESASEYLLMATWLTYLKSKLLL' A
#
# COMPACT_ATOMS: atom_id res chain seq x y z
N MET A 1 -16.79 -18.59 -4.81
CA MET A 1 -16.43 -18.37 -4.53
C MET A 1 -15.90 -17.90 -4.01
N ASN A 2 -15.79 -17.91 -4.12
CA ASN A 2 -15.21 -17.66 -3.80
C ASN A 2 -14.70 -17.19 -3.09
N ASN A 3 -14.58 -17.05 -2.83
CA ASN A 3 -14.03 -16.57 -2.26
C ASN A 3 -13.28 -16.49 -1.62
N ILE A 4 -13.24 -16.76 -1.77
CA ILE A 4 -12.38 -16.93 -1.27
C ILE A 4 -11.30 -16.42 -0.87
N ASP A 5 -10.73 -15.99 -1.38
CA ASP A 5 -9.73 -15.36 -1.15
C ASP A 5 -9.82 -14.16 -0.54
N SER A 6 -10.81 -13.80 -0.10
CA SER A 6 -11.02 -12.59 0.55
C SER A 6 -10.23 -12.48 1.78
N HIS A 7 -9.96 -13.57 2.39
CA HIS A 7 -9.26 -13.42 3.62
C HIS A 7 -7.78 -13.51 3.41
N SER A 8 -7.37 -13.99 2.32
CA SER A 8 -5.99 -13.97 2.10
C SER A 8 -5.72 -12.64 1.50
N PHE A 9 -4.87 -11.95 2.06
CA PHE A 9 -4.53 -10.66 1.57
C PHE A 9 -3.70 -10.87 0.36
N ASN A 10 -4.31 -11.43 -0.63
CA ASN A 10 -3.67 -11.61 -1.85
C ASN A 10 -3.73 -10.35 -2.56
N VAL A 11 -2.68 -9.67 -2.59
CA VAL A 11 -2.63 -8.44 -3.25
C VAL A 11 -2.35 -8.70 -4.69
N ASP A 12 -3.37 -8.60 -5.46
CA ASP A 12 -3.23 -8.71 -6.90
C ASP A 12 -3.29 -7.32 -7.46
N ILE A 13 -2.19 -6.84 -7.92
CA ILE A 13 -2.10 -5.46 -8.37
C ILE A 13 -3.04 -5.19 -9.53
N ASN A 14 -3.41 -6.22 -10.28
CA ASN A 14 -4.34 -6.03 -11.37
C ASN A 14 -5.74 -5.71 -10.91
N ASN A 15 -6.04 -5.96 -9.64
CA ASN A 15 -7.33 -5.63 -9.09
C ASN A 15 -7.39 -4.24 -8.48
N TYR A 16 -6.26 -3.58 -8.40
CA TYR A 16 -6.22 -2.25 -7.85
C TYR A 16 -6.26 -1.22 -8.96
N GLN A 17 -6.93 -0.12 -8.70
CA GLN A 17 -7.01 0.95 -9.68
C GLN A 17 -5.86 1.93 -9.55
N GLY A 18 -5.03 1.76 -8.55
CA GLY A 18 -3.88 2.61 -8.37
C GLY A 18 -3.33 2.48 -6.97
N PRO A 19 -2.29 3.25 -6.67
CA PRO A 19 -1.63 3.11 -5.36
C PRO A 19 -2.51 3.49 -4.19
N LEU A 20 -3.45 4.40 -4.37
CA LEU A 20 -4.33 4.75 -3.28
C LEU A 20 -5.18 3.57 -2.85
N ASP A 21 -5.61 2.76 -3.81
CA ASP A 21 -6.38 1.57 -3.50
C ASP A 21 -5.59 0.60 -2.63
N VAL A 22 -4.33 0.42 -2.98
CA VAL A 22 -3.45 -0.44 -2.18
C VAL A 22 -3.31 0.12 -0.77
N LEU A 23 -3.13 1.43 -0.66
CA LEU A 23 -2.98 2.04 0.65
C LEU A 23 -4.22 1.89 1.51
N LEU A 24 -5.39 1.99 0.90
CA LEU A 24 -6.63 1.82 1.66
C LEU A 24 -6.73 0.40 2.22
N ASP A 25 -6.34 -0.58 1.43
CA ASP A 25 -6.37 -1.95 1.91
C ASP A 25 -5.35 -2.18 3.01
N LEU A 26 -4.16 -1.62 2.85
CA LEU A 26 -3.15 -1.74 3.89
C LEU A 26 -3.59 -1.06 5.18
N ALA A 27 -4.23 0.09 5.06
CA ALA A 27 -4.72 0.80 6.24
C ALA A 27 -5.78 -0.02 6.95
N LYS A 28 -6.69 -0.63 6.20
CA LYS A 28 -7.72 -1.46 6.80
C LYS A 28 -7.13 -2.66 7.50
N ALA A 29 -6.03 -3.17 6.98
CA ALA A 29 -5.41 -4.36 7.55
C ALA A 29 -4.67 -4.08 8.85
N GLN A 30 -4.48 -2.83 9.23
CA GLN A 30 -3.80 -2.52 10.47
C GLN A 30 -4.62 -2.88 11.71
N LYS A 31 -5.87 -3.22 11.53
CA LYS A 31 -6.73 -3.69 12.64
C LYS A 31 -6.83 -2.71 13.78
N VAL A 32 -6.76 -1.44 13.47
CA VAL A 32 -6.97 -0.40 14.46
C VAL A 32 -8.03 0.52 13.94
N ASP A 33 -8.48 1.40 14.79
CA ASP A 33 -9.42 2.42 14.36
C ASP A 33 -8.82 3.23 13.25
N LEU A 34 -9.64 3.67 12.32
CA LEU A 34 -9.15 4.50 11.25
C LEU A 34 -8.50 5.78 11.77
N GLU A 35 -8.82 6.16 12.99
CA GLU A 35 -8.23 7.33 13.61
C GLU A 35 -6.81 7.11 14.07
N ASN A 36 -6.40 5.85 14.17
CA ASN A 36 -5.09 5.52 14.74
C ASN A 36 -4.19 4.80 13.75
N ILE A 37 -4.39 5.06 12.48
CA ILE A 37 -3.55 4.43 11.48
C ILE A 37 -2.12 4.96 11.60
N SER A 38 -1.17 4.03 11.61
CA SER A 38 0.23 4.41 11.67
C SER A 38 0.73 4.71 10.26
N ILE A 39 1.08 5.95 10.03
CA ILE A 39 1.59 6.36 8.72
C ILE A 39 2.96 5.78 8.46
N THR A 40 3.81 5.70 9.49
CA THR A 40 5.15 5.14 9.30
C THR A 40 5.07 3.67 8.94
N LYS A 41 4.17 2.93 9.60
CA LYS A 41 3.98 1.53 9.27
C LYS A 41 3.40 1.37 7.87
N LEU A 42 2.46 2.24 7.52
CA LEU A 42 1.84 2.19 6.20
C LEU A 42 2.87 2.44 5.11
N ALA A 43 3.76 3.42 5.34
CA ALA A 43 4.80 3.72 4.37
C ALA A 43 5.73 2.52 4.17
N ASP A 44 6.11 1.87 5.27
CA ASP A 44 6.99 0.72 5.18
C ASP A 44 6.31 -0.44 4.45
N GLN A 45 5.05 -0.67 4.75
CA GLN A 45 4.30 -1.74 4.09
C GLN A 45 4.11 -1.47 2.62
N PHE A 46 3.87 -0.22 2.26
CA PHE A 46 3.69 0.13 0.87
C PHE A 46 5.00 -0.05 0.10
N HIS A 47 6.11 0.35 0.70
CA HIS A 47 7.41 0.15 0.09
C HIS A 47 7.70 -1.32 -0.14
N GLU A 48 7.42 -2.13 0.84
CA GLU A 48 7.64 -3.55 0.73
C GLU A 48 6.77 -4.15 -0.37
N TYR A 49 5.53 -3.70 -0.45
CA TYR A 49 4.63 -4.19 -1.48
C TYR A 49 5.19 -3.89 -2.87
N ILE A 50 5.63 -2.66 -3.11
CA ILE A 50 6.14 -2.31 -4.44
C ILE A 50 7.40 -3.09 -4.77
N THR A 51 8.26 -3.23 -3.78
CA THR A 51 9.53 -3.91 -4.00
C THR A 51 9.34 -5.37 -4.39
N ASN A 52 8.32 -5.99 -3.83
CA ASN A 52 8.07 -7.40 -4.06
C ASN A 52 7.13 -7.69 -5.22
N GLU A 53 6.50 -6.67 -5.77
CA GLU A 53 5.53 -6.89 -6.83
C GLU A 53 6.22 -6.95 -8.18
N LYS A 54 6.17 -8.10 -8.80
CA LYS A 54 6.87 -8.31 -10.07
C LYS A 54 6.01 -7.99 -11.28
N ASN A 55 4.72 -7.82 -11.08
CA ASN A 55 3.82 -7.57 -12.19
C ASN A 55 3.50 -6.10 -12.40
N LEU A 56 4.22 -5.24 -11.72
CA LEU A 56 4.03 -3.83 -11.84
C LEU A 56 4.59 -3.38 -13.18
N ASN A 57 3.72 -2.90 -14.08
CA ASN A 57 4.22 -2.46 -15.37
C ASN A 57 4.78 -1.04 -15.25
N LEU A 58 5.51 -0.62 -16.28
CA LEU A 58 6.19 0.67 -16.22
C LEU A 58 5.24 1.84 -16.08
N GLU A 59 4.09 1.71 -16.71
CA GLU A 59 3.13 2.78 -16.68
C GLU A 59 2.56 2.98 -15.29
N SER A 60 2.20 1.88 -14.64
CA SER A 60 1.68 1.94 -13.29
C SER A 60 2.78 2.22 -12.29
N ALA A 61 3.99 1.77 -12.57
CA ALA A 61 5.08 1.91 -11.62
C ALA A 61 5.36 3.35 -11.27
N SER A 62 5.22 4.26 -12.23
CA SER A 62 5.52 5.66 -11.95
C SER A 62 4.57 6.23 -10.91
N GLU A 63 3.30 5.86 -10.97
CA GLU A 63 2.33 6.32 -9.98
C GLU A 63 2.63 5.74 -8.60
N TYR A 64 3.01 4.47 -8.57
CA TYR A 64 3.34 3.82 -7.31
C TYR A 64 4.60 4.41 -6.70
N LEU A 65 5.59 4.70 -7.53
CA LEU A 65 6.83 5.28 -7.04
C LEU A 65 6.62 6.71 -6.54
N LEU A 66 5.75 7.45 -7.21
CA LEU A 66 5.44 8.78 -6.76
C LEU A 66 4.77 8.74 -5.39
N MET A 67 3.85 7.83 -5.19
CA MET A 67 3.19 7.67 -3.91
C MET A 67 4.18 7.23 -2.83
N ALA A 68 5.10 6.34 -3.19
CA ALA A 68 6.12 5.90 -2.25
C ALA A 68 7.00 7.05 -1.81
N THR A 69 7.35 7.92 -2.74
CA THR A 69 8.15 9.10 -2.41
C THR A 69 7.39 10.01 -1.46
N TRP A 70 6.12 10.21 -1.72
CA TRP A 70 5.28 11.03 -0.86
C TRP A 70 5.20 10.45 0.54
N LEU A 71 5.01 9.14 0.65
CA LEU A 71 4.93 8.49 1.94
C LEU A 71 6.26 8.57 2.70
N THR A 72 7.36 8.46 1.99
CA THR A 72 8.67 8.59 2.60
C THR A 72 8.86 9.99 3.16
N TYR A 73 8.38 10.98 2.42
CA TYR A 73 8.43 12.36 2.90
C TYR A 73 7.60 12.51 4.18
N LEU A 74 6.38 12.01 4.17
CA LEU A 74 5.54 12.08 5.35
C LEU A 74 6.17 11.38 6.55
N LYS A 75 6.76 10.21 6.30
CA LYS A 75 7.40 9.47 7.36
C LYS A 75 8.54 10.28 7.97
N SER A 76 9.33 10.93 7.15
CA SER A 76 10.44 11.72 7.66
C SER A 76 9.94 12.88 8.52
N LYS A 77 8.81 13.47 8.15
CA LYS A 77 8.24 14.55 8.94
C LYS A 77 7.77 14.06 10.31
N LEU A 78 7.22 12.88 10.36
CA LEU A 78 6.70 12.34 11.60
C LEU A 78 7.80 11.89 12.55
N LEU A 79 8.97 11.59 12.03
CA LEU A 79 10.07 11.12 12.85
C LEU A 79 11.00 12.24 13.32
N LEU A 80 10.74 13.44 12.91
CA LEU A 80 11.57 14.58 13.38
C LEU A 80 11.16 15.04 14.80
#